data_daa1ef578a3b3cfbcf10a481cc7b2236
#
_entry.id   daa1ef578a3b3cfbcf10a481cc7b2236
#
_cell.length_a   1.000
_cell.length_b   1.000
_cell.length_c   1.000
_cell.angle_alpha   90.00
_cell.angle_beta   90.00
_cell.angle_gamma   90.00
#
_symmetry.space_group_name_H-M   'P 1'
#
loop_
_entity.id
_entity.type
_entity.pdbx_description
1 polymer ?
#
loop_
_entity_poly.entity_id
_entity_poly.type
_entity_poly.pdbx_seq_one_letter_code
_entity_poly.pdbx_strand_id
1 'polypeptide(L)'
;MDERLHKLLAQHGIGSRRQVEAWITEGRVQVNGRPAETGQRVRPGDKIVVDGRDVTKRLAHEPALQVIVYHKPSGEMLRHQEGDERVGVETKLPALRSGRWLSINALGFGEDGLLIFSSDGPLVSSVTRQAATIPVEYRVRALRPRQSEDWPAIPLEVDVEGEHVTLSAVDRLEGGTTNTWFRVAAERTLPRGAIRALFDAAGLKVSRTMLVRWGPVTLPRDLPRGRSRDLDVAELDALMLLAGRTRSDARPKPRAKLRAKSRAPARPGGRPGRRSGAR
;
A
#
# COMPACT_ATOMS: atom_id res chain seq x y z
N MET A 1 -4.82 27.88 -5.09
CA MET A 1 -6.12 27.18 -5.01
C MET A 1 -6.48 27.00 -3.56
N ASP A 2 -7.74 27.24 -3.20
CA ASP A 2 -8.24 27.00 -1.84
C ASP A 2 -8.48 25.50 -1.65
N GLU A 3 -7.84 24.88 -0.66
CA GLU A 3 -8.02 23.47 -0.34
C GLU A 3 -8.68 23.29 1.02
N ARG A 4 -9.49 22.25 1.21
CA ARG A 4 -10.10 21.97 2.52
C ARG A 4 -9.02 21.58 3.53
N LEU A 5 -9.03 22.23 4.70
CA LEU A 5 -8.00 22.05 5.75
C LEU A 5 -7.80 20.60 6.14
N HIS A 6 -8.87 19.83 6.42
CA HIS A 6 -8.76 18.40 6.77
C HIS A 6 -8.13 17.56 5.66
N LYS A 7 -8.38 17.92 4.38
CA LYS A 7 -7.79 17.23 3.25
C LYS A 7 -6.29 17.54 3.13
N LEU A 8 -5.90 18.81 3.26
CA LEU A 8 -4.50 19.24 3.22
C LEU A 8 -3.69 18.57 4.33
N LEU A 9 -4.15 18.60 5.58
CA LEU A 9 -3.47 17.98 6.71
C LEU A 9 -3.34 16.47 6.54
N ALA A 10 -4.39 15.80 6.02
CA ALA A 10 -4.35 14.37 5.77
C ALA A 10 -3.40 13.98 4.62
N GLN A 11 -3.31 14.78 3.56
CA GLN A 11 -2.35 14.55 2.46
C GLN A 11 -0.90 14.62 2.93
N HIS A 12 -0.61 15.48 3.92
CA HIS A 12 0.72 15.63 4.49
C HIS A 12 0.99 14.68 5.67
N GLY A 13 0.06 13.74 5.95
CA GLY A 13 0.26 12.71 6.97
C GLY A 13 0.25 13.23 8.41
N ILE A 14 -0.42 14.36 8.67
CA ILE A 14 -0.55 14.91 10.01
C ILE A 14 -1.64 14.17 10.80
N GLY A 15 -2.70 13.72 10.12
CA GLY A 15 -3.76 12.88 10.66
C GLY A 15 -4.63 12.29 9.56
N SER A 16 -5.56 11.39 9.87
CA SER A 16 -6.61 11.00 8.92
C SER A 16 -7.63 12.12 8.78
N ARG A 17 -8.40 12.16 7.68
CA ARG A 17 -9.43 13.20 7.49
C ARG A 17 -10.40 13.26 8.67
N ARG A 18 -10.87 12.09 9.15
CA ARG A 18 -11.77 12.00 10.31
C ARG A 18 -11.10 12.47 11.60
N GLN A 19 -9.84 12.11 11.84
CA GLN A 19 -9.09 12.59 13.00
C GLN A 19 -8.92 14.11 12.97
N VAL A 20 -8.56 14.66 11.80
CA VAL A 20 -8.40 16.12 11.66
C VAL A 20 -9.72 16.85 11.87
N GLU A 21 -10.84 16.31 11.37
CA GLU A 21 -12.17 16.88 11.61
C GLU A 21 -12.52 16.84 13.11
N ALA A 22 -12.21 15.75 13.81
CA ALA A 22 -12.36 15.69 15.27
C ALA A 22 -11.50 16.73 15.98
N TRP A 23 -10.21 16.86 15.61
CA TRP A 23 -9.33 17.89 16.18
C TRP A 23 -9.78 19.32 15.92
N ILE A 24 -10.41 19.59 14.75
CA ILE A 24 -11.01 20.89 14.45
C ILE A 24 -12.19 21.14 15.41
N THR A 25 -13.06 20.17 15.60
CA THR A 25 -14.21 20.26 16.52
C THR A 25 -13.77 20.43 17.97
N GLU A 26 -12.67 19.81 18.36
CA GLU A 26 -12.04 19.91 19.68
C GLU A 26 -11.25 21.23 19.87
N GLY A 27 -11.17 22.11 18.85
CA GLY A 27 -10.44 23.38 18.91
C GLY A 27 -8.91 23.23 18.89
N ARG A 28 -8.37 22.07 18.56
CA ARG A 28 -6.92 21.74 18.56
C ARG A 28 -6.20 22.25 17.31
N VAL A 29 -6.93 22.69 16.29
CA VAL A 29 -6.38 23.22 15.04
C VAL A 29 -6.64 24.70 14.93
N GLN A 30 -5.61 25.48 14.58
CA GLN A 30 -5.70 26.91 14.38
C GLN A 30 -5.20 27.29 12.97
N VAL A 31 -5.85 28.27 12.37
CA VAL A 31 -5.45 28.88 11.11
C VAL A 31 -5.27 30.38 11.35
N ASN A 32 -4.07 30.90 11.09
CA ASN A 32 -3.72 32.31 11.29
C ASN A 32 -4.04 32.81 12.71
N GLY A 33 -3.82 31.95 13.73
CA GLY A 33 -4.02 32.25 15.14
C GLY A 33 -5.47 32.20 15.63
N ARG A 34 -6.42 31.76 14.79
CA ARG A 34 -7.83 31.56 15.17
C ARG A 34 -8.18 30.08 15.13
N PRO A 35 -9.06 29.58 16.02
CA PRO A 35 -9.56 28.21 15.92
C PRO A 35 -10.16 27.95 14.53
N ALA A 36 -9.84 26.77 13.98
CA ALA A 36 -10.35 26.37 12.67
C ALA A 36 -11.81 25.90 12.77
N GLU A 37 -12.56 26.09 11.69
CA GLU A 37 -13.95 25.65 11.57
C GLU A 37 -14.06 24.40 10.70
N THR A 38 -15.09 23.57 10.96
CA THR A 38 -15.36 22.38 10.15
C THR A 38 -15.66 22.78 8.70
N GLY A 39 -14.96 22.14 7.77
CA GLY A 39 -15.08 22.45 6.34
C GLY A 39 -14.26 23.65 5.87
N GLN A 40 -13.52 24.32 6.76
CA GLN A 40 -12.68 25.47 6.42
C GLN A 40 -11.74 25.17 5.25
N ARG A 41 -11.59 26.19 4.39
CA ARG A 41 -10.60 26.19 3.30
C ARG A 41 -9.40 27.03 3.70
N VAL A 42 -8.23 26.64 3.21
CA VAL A 42 -6.96 27.33 3.47
C VAL A 42 -6.23 27.61 2.16
N ARG A 43 -5.41 28.66 2.18
CA ARG A 43 -4.60 29.11 1.05
C ARG A 43 -3.13 28.85 1.29
N PRO A 44 -2.32 28.75 0.22
CA PRO A 44 -0.89 28.80 0.36
C PRO A 44 -0.45 30.05 1.13
N GLY A 45 0.35 29.83 2.18
CA GLY A 45 0.81 30.92 3.06
C GLY A 45 0.04 31.06 4.38
N ASP A 46 -1.13 30.44 4.53
CA ASP A 46 -1.81 30.40 5.83
C ASP A 46 -0.96 29.67 6.87
N LYS A 47 -0.83 30.25 8.05
CA LYS A 47 -0.15 29.64 9.19
C LYS A 47 -1.10 28.63 9.85
N ILE A 48 -0.67 27.35 9.90
CA ILE A 48 -1.48 26.28 10.46
C ILE A 48 -0.76 25.67 11.66
N VAL A 49 -1.49 25.60 12.78
CA VAL A 49 -1.00 25.06 14.05
C VAL A 49 -1.91 23.91 14.47
N VAL A 50 -1.34 22.77 14.86
CA VAL A 50 -2.05 21.59 15.37
C VAL A 50 -1.43 21.23 16.73
N ASP A 51 -2.25 21.13 17.76
CA ASP A 51 -1.80 20.87 19.15
C ASP A 51 -0.65 21.79 19.58
N GLY A 52 -0.73 23.07 19.25
CA GLY A 52 0.30 24.07 19.55
C GLY A 52 1.57 23.99 18.70
N ARG A 53 1.66 23.05 17.76
CA ARG A 53 2.82 22.87 16.87
C ARG A 53 2.56 23.50 15.50
N ASP A 54 3.47 24.34 15.04
CA ASP A 54 3.41 24.94 13.70
C ASP A 54 3.75 23.87 12.63
N VAL A 55 2.79 23.54 11.79
CA VAL A 55 2.92 22.55 10.71
C VAL A 55 3.06 23.19 9.33
N THR A 56 3.04 24.51 9.24
CA THR A 56 3.04 25.28 7.97
C THR A 56 4.17 24.90 7.05
N LYS A 57 5.41 24.79 7.56
CA LYS A 57 6.59 24.39 6.76
C LYS A 57 6.46 22.99 6.20
N ARG A 58 5.82 22.07 6.91
CA ARG A 58 5.58 20.70 6.45
C ARG A 58 4.57 20.67 5.31
N LEU A 59 3.61 21.58 5.31
CA LEU A 59 2.58 21.71 4.29
C LEU A 59 3.07 22.42 3.01
N ALA A 60 4.16 23.15 3.08
CA ALA A 60 4.74 23.86 1.93
C ALA A 60 5.37 22.91 0.88
N HIS A 61 5.66 21.66 1.23
CA HIS A 61 6.25 20.69 0.33
C HIS A 61 5.18 19.71 -0.14
N GLU A 62 4.88 19.73 -1.42
CA GLU A 62 3.96 18.74 -1.99
C GLU A 62 4.50 17.31 -1.81
N PRO A 63 3.69 16.37 -1.27
CA PRO A 63 4.09 14.99 -1.18
C PRO A 63 4.35 14.41 -2.59
N ALA A 64 5.51 13.80 -2.79
CA ALA A 64 5.79 13.10 -4.04
C ALA A 64 4.91 11.84 -4.16
N LEU A 65 4.41 11.57 -5.37
CA LEU A 65 3.76 10.30 -5.64
C LEU A 65 4.76 9.15 -5.46
N GLN A 66 4.41 8.24 -4.57
CA GLN A 66 5.07 6.97 -4.40
C GLN A 66 4.01 5.87 -4.42
N VAL A 67 4.31 4.79 -5.12
CA VAL A 67 3.47 3.60 -5.15
C VAL A 67 4.36 2.39 -4.95
N ILE A 68 3.99 1.53 -4.02
CA ILE A 68 4.73 0.32 -3.68
C ILE A 68 3.84 -0.92 -3.72
N VAL A 69 4.46 -2.04 -4.03
CA VAL A 69 3.93 -3.38 -3.77
C VAL A 69 4.48 -3.85 -2.43
N TYR A 70 3.65 -4.46 -1.63
CA TYR A 70 4.02 -5.15 -0.40
C TYR A 70 3.52 -6.59 -0.43
N HIS A 71 4.40 -7.54 -0.14
CA HIS A 71 4.03 -8.94 0.01
C HIS A 71 3.57 -9.20 1.44
N LYS A 72 2.26 -9.07 1.67
CA LYS A 72 1.66 -9.29 2.98
C LYS A 72 1.72 -10.77 3.37
N PRO A 73 2.34 -11.16 4.48
CA PRO A 73 2.17 -12.50 5.04
C PRO A 73 0.79 -12.66 5.67
N SER A 74 0.32 -13.89 5.80
CA SER A 74 -0.82 -14.23 6.67
C SER A 74 -0.49 -13.85 8.12
N GLY A 75 -1.49 -13.43 8.89
CA GLY A 75 -1.32 -13.03 10.30
C GLY A 75 -0.94 -11.57 10.52
N GLU A 76 -0.89 -10.75 9.47
CA GLU A 76 -0.78 -9.29 9.60
C GLU A 76 -2.12 -8.61 9.34
N MET A 77 -2.40 -7.55 10.08
CA MET A 77 -3.55 -6.69 9.82
C MET A 77 -3.18 -5.59 8.83
N LEU A 78 -4.14 -5.15 8.02
CA LEU A 78 -3.93 -4.02 7.12
C LEU A 78 -3.62 -2.73 7.89
N ARG A 79 -4.25 -2.55 9.04
CA ARG A 79 -4.04 -1.43 9.96
C ARG A 79 -4.05 -1.92 11.39
N HIS A 80 -3.17 -1.38 12.20
CA HIS A 80 -3.23 -1.54 13.64
C HIS A 80 -4.51 -0.90 14.19
N GLN A 81 -5.15 -1.56 15.13
CA GLN A 81 -6.27 -1.03 15.90
C GLN A 81 -5.82 -0.85 17.34
N GLU A 82 -6.24 0.23 17.96
CA GLU A 82 -5.93 0.51 19.36
C GLU A 82 -6.48 -0.62 20.25
N GLY A 83 -5.61 -1.17 21.12
CA GLY A 83 -5.94 -2.34 21.92
C GLY A 83 -5.74 -3.70 21.26
N ASP A 84 -5.26 -3.75 20.01
CA ASP A 84 -4.94 -5.00 19.31
C ASP A 84 -3.42 -5.24 19.31
N GLU A 85 -2.99 -6.39 19.81
CA GLU A 85 -1.56 -6.77 19.83
C GLU A 85 -1.04 -7.19 18.44
N ARG A 86 -1.92 -7.37 17.47
CA ARG A 86 -1.55 -7.81 16.12
C ARG A 86 -0.82 -6.72 15.36
N VAL A 87 0.23 -7.10 14.66
CA VAL A 87 1.06 -6.18 13.88
C VAL A 87 0.31 -5.64 12.67
N GLY A 88 0.23 -4.32 12.55
CA GLY A 88 -0.26 -3.64 11.36
C GLY A 88 0.82 -3.54 10.28
N VAL A 89 0.43 -3.75 9.02
CA VAL A 89 1.33 -3.65 7.85
C VAL A 89 2.00 -2.27 7.79
N GLU A 90 1.30 -1.21 8.20
CA GLU A 90 1.82 0.16 8.17
C GLU A 90 3.14 0.35 8.93
N THR A 91 3.40 -0.48 9.96
CA THR A 91 4.65 -0.39 10.74
C THR A 91 5.87 -0.92 9.99
N LYS A 92 5.65 -1.69 8.92
CA LYS A 92 6.68 -2.33 8.09
C LYS A 92 6.93 -1.62 6.77
N LEU A 93 6.07 -0.65 6.42
CA LEU A 93 6.23 0.10 5.19
C LEU A 93 7.38 1.10 5.29
N PRO A 94 8.04 1.44 4.18
CA PRO A 94 9.08 2.46 4.16
C PRO A 94 8.57 3.79 4.69
N ALA A 95 9.41 4.51 5.44
CA ALA A 95 9.05 5.84 5.93
C ALA A 95 8.88 6.83 4.77
N LEU A 96 7.76 7.55 4.75
CA LEU A 96 7.53 8.66 3.84
C LEU A 96 8.10 9.95 4.42
N ARG A 97 8.70 10.79 3.56
CA ARG A 97 9.14 12.14 3.98
C ARG A 97 7.95 13.05 4.29
N SER A 98 6.85 12.86 3.60
CA SER A 98 5.59 13.57 3.78
C SER A 98 4.44 12.67 3.33
N GLY A 99 3.27 12.84 3.93
CA GLY A 99 2.11 12.01 3.62
C GLY A 99 2.04 10.73 4.46
N ARG A 100 1.21 9.81 4.02
CA ARG A 100 1.02 8.48 4.62
C ARG A 100 0.72 7.47 3.53
N TRP A 101 0.99 6.22 3.80
CA TRP A 101 0.57 5.13 2.94
C TRP A 101 -0.94 4.90 3.01
N LEU A 102 -1.56 4.76 1.85
CA LEU A 102 -2.97 4.42 1.67
C LEU A 102 -3.03 3.15 0.84
N SER A 103 -3.74 2.14 1.32
CA SER A 103 -3.92 0.91 0.57
C SER A 103 -4.89 1.11 -0.60
N ILE A 104 -4.56 0.57 -1.75
CA ILE A 104 -5.40 0.56 -2.95
C ILE A 104 -6.35 -0.63 -2.90
N ASN A 105 -5.85 -1.80 -2.51
CA ASN A 105 -6.62 -3.03 -2.32
C ASN A 105 -6.55 -3.49 -0.86
N ALA A 106 -7.32 -4.51 -0.51
CA ALA A 106 -7.38 -5.04 0.84
C ALA A 106 -7.23 -6.57 0.83
N LEU A 107 -6.61 -7.09 1.90
CA LEU A 107 -6.54 -8.51 2.20
C LEU A 107 -6.96 -8.72 3.65
N GLY A 108 -7.63 -9.84 3.91
CA GLY A 108 -8.00 -10.27 5.26
C GLY A 108 -6.77 -10.67 6.10
N PHE A 109 -6.99 -10.85 7.41
CA PHE A 109 -5.93 -11.27 8.35
C PHE A 109 -5.29 -12.61 7.94
N GLY A 110 -6.12 -13.61 7.56
CA GLY A 110 -5.65 -14.93 7.15
C GLY A 110 -5.18 -15.05 5.70
N GLU A 111 -5.35 -14.00 4.90
CA GLU A 111 -4.93 -13.97 3.51
C GLU A 111 -3.52 -13.42 3.38
N ASP A 112 -2.78 -13.89 2.37
CA ASP A 112 -1.47 -13.35 2.03
C ASP A 112 -1.41 -12.86 0.57
N GLY A 113 -0.30 -12.25 0.21
CA GLY A 113 -0.05 -11.85 -1.17
C GLY A 113 0.07 -10.35 -1.38
N LEU A 114 -0.41 -9.92 -2.53
CA LEU A 114 -0.22 -8.58 -3.08
C LEU A 114 -1.05 -7.52 -2.36
N LEU A 115 -0.38 -6.58 -1.72
CA LEU A 115 -0.95 -5.30 -1.34
C LEU A 115 -0.27 -4.17 -2.12
N ILE A 116 -1.05 -3.19 -2.54
CA ILE A 116 -0.58 -2.01 -3.24
C ILE A 116 -0.88 -0.79 -2.37
N PHE A 117 0.16 0.02 -2.13
CA PHE A 117 0.03 1.26 -1.37
C PHE A 117 0.46 2.46 -2.20
N SER A 118 -0.24 3.57 -2.02
CA SER A 118 0.14 4.85 -2.60
C SER A 118 0.17 5.96 -1.55
N SER A 119 1.04 6.94 -1.74
CA SER A 119 1.04 8.20 -0.99
C SER A 119 0.03 9.22 -1.52
N ASP A 120 -0.59 8.96 -2.70
CA ASP A 120 -1.52 9.86 -3.38
C ASP A 120 -2.98 9.45 -3.15
N GLY A 121 -3.69 10.19 -2.30
CA GLY A 121 -5.10 9.92 -1.98
C GLY A 121 -6.05 10.01 -3.19
N PRO A 122 -5.91 11.00 -4.11
CA PRO A 122 -6.66 11.04 -5.37
C PRO A 122 -6.49 9.79 -6.22
N LEU A 123 -5.26 9.27 -6.38
CA LEU A 123 -5.01 8.02 -7.11
C LEU A 123 -5.75 6.85 -6.45
N VAL A 124 -5.57 6.67 -5.14
CA VAL A 124 -6.26 5.62 -4.39
C VAL A 124 -7.78 5.71 -4.58
N SER A 125 -8.36 6.90 -4.43
CA SER A 125 -9.81 7.09 -4.58
C SER A 125 -10.31 6.79 -5.98
N SER A 126 -9.55 7.14 -7.04
CA SER A 126 -9.93 6.88 -8.43
C SER A 126 -9.89 5.39 -8.76
N VAL A 127 -8.83 4.70 -8.33
CA VAL A 127 -8.68 3.27 -8.58
C VAL A 127 -9.68 2.44 -7.76
N THR A 128 -9.87 2.77 -6.49
CA THR A 128 -10.80 2.04 -5.61
C THR A 128 -12.25 2.10 -6.11
N ARG A 129 -12.66 3.23 -6.72
CA ARG A 129 -14.00 3.32 -7.33
C ARG A 129 -14.23 2.34 -8.47
N GLN A 130 -13.17 1.86 -9.10
CA GLN A 130 -13.22 0.91 -10.21
C GLN A 130 -12.95 -0.53 -9.74
N ALA A 131 -12.83 -0.79 -8.44
CA ALA A 131 -12.48 -2.11 -7.91
C ALA A 131 -13.41 -3.23 -8.41
N ALA A 132 -14.70 -2.92 -8.64
CA ALA A 132 -15.67 -3.85 -9.20
C ALA A 132 -15.39 -4.29 -10.66
N THR A 133 -14.47 -3.64 -11.36
CA THR A 133 -14.10 -3.98 -12.74
C THR A 133 -12.62 -4.36 -12.87
N ILE A 134 -11.94 -4.52 -11.76
CA ILE A 134 -10.51 -4.83 -11.75
C ILE A 134 -10.32 -6.34 -11.65
N PRO A 135 -9.71 -6.97 -12.67
CA PRO A 135 -9.47 -8.40 -12.66
C PRO A 135 -8.45 -8.78 -11.59
N VAL A 136 -8.65 -9.96 -11.01
CA VAL A 136 -7.79 -10.49 -9.94
C VAL A 136 -7.39 -11.92 -10.21
N GLU A 137 -6.25 -12.33 -9.67
CA GLU A 137 -5.80 -13.72 -9.69
C GLU A 137 -5.29 -14.11 -8.31
N TYR A 138 -5.76 -15.26 -7.86
CA TYR A 138 -5.34 -15.87 -6.59
C TYR A 138 -4.64 -17.19 -6.83
N ARG A 139 -3.74 -17.53 -5.93
CA ARG A 139 -3.29 -18.90 -5.72
C ARG A 139 -3.91 -19.42 -4.43
N VAL A 140 -4.64 -20.53 -4.54
CA VAL A 140 -5.39 -21.12 -3.44
C VAL A 140 -4.84 -22.51 -3.16
N ARG A 141 -4.42 -22.75 -1.93
CA ARG A 141 -4.04 -24.09 -1.48
C ARG A 141 -5.24 -24.72 -0.79
N ALA A 142 -5.71 -25.82 -1.34
CA ALA A 142 -6.82 -26.58 -0.77
C ALA A 142 -6.40 -27.99 -0.34
N LEU A 143 -7.13 -28.49 0.64
CA LEU A 143 -7.02 -29.84 1.17
C LEU A 143 -8.19 -30.65 0.66
N ARG A 144 -7.92 -31.84 0.16
CA ARG A 144 -8.93 -32.82 -0.25
C ARG A 144 -9.43 -33.60 0.97
N PRO A 145 -10.73 -33.94 1.03
CA PRO A 145 -11.24 -34.88 2.04
C PRO A 145 -10.52 -36.23 1.96
N ARG A 146 -10.25 -36.85 3.11
CA ARG A 146 -9.51 -38.12 3.16
C ARG A 146 -10.22 -39.27 2.43
N GLN A 147 -11.52 -39.18 2.26
CA GLN A 147 -12.37 -40.23 1.66
C GLN A 147 -12.51 -40.09 0.13
N SER A 148 -11.99 -39.03 -0.47
CA SER A 148 -12.06 -38.79 -1.91
C SER A 148 -10.75 -39.17 -2.59
N GLU A 149 -10.79 -39.94 -3.66
CA GLU A 149 -9.61 -40.24 -4.48
C GLU A 149 -9.32 -39.18 -5.51
N ASP A 150 -10.36 -38.48 -5.99
CA ASP A 150 -10.28 -37.45 -7.01
C ASP A 150 -10.46 -36.04 -6.44
N TRP A 151 -9.96 -35.06 -7.20
CA TRP A 151 -10.19 -33.65 -6.96
C TRP A 151 -11.51 -33.23 -7.60
N PRO A 152 -12.50 -32.77 -6.81
CA PRO A 152 -13.78 -32.32 -7.38
C PRO A 152 -13.59 -31.08 -8.24
N ALA A 153 -14.49 -30.91 -9.21
CA ALA A 153 -14.62 -29.66 -9.94
C ALA A 153 -15.08 -28.55 -8.99
N ILE A 154 -14.44 -27.40 -9.08
CA ILE A 154 -14.81 -26.23 -8.29
C ILE A 154 -15.83 -25.43 -9.11
N PRO A 155 -16.99 -25.06 -8.54
CA PRO A 155 -17.96 -24.24 -9.22
C PRO A 155 -17.34 -22.89 -9.60
N LEU A 156 -17.76 -22.33 -10.74
CA LEU A 156 -17.33 -20.99 -11.17
C LEU A 156 -18.23 -19.90 -10.60
N GLU A 157 -19.31 -20.27 -9.93
CA GLU A 157 -20.29 -19.33 -9.40
C GLU A 157 -20.68 -19.71 -7.97
N VAL A 158 -20.90 -18.70 -7.14
CA VAL A 158 -21.39 -18.87 -5.77
C VAL A 158 -22.06 -17.57 -5.30
N ASP A 159 -23.04 -17.70 -4.43
CA ASP A 159 -23.63 -16.57 -3.73
C ASP A 159 -22.96 -16.38 -2.36
N VAL A 160 -22.43 -15.19 -2.10
CA VAL A 160 -21.76 -14.83 -0.86
C VAL A 160 -22.41 -13.59 -0.30
N GLU A 161 -23.04 -13.72 0.87
CA GLU A 161 -23.71 -12.62 1.57
C GLU A 161 -24.71 -11.83 0.68
N GLY A 162 -25.39 -12.52 -0.25
CA GLY A 162 -26.35 -11.93 -1.19
C GLY A 162 -25.73 -11.32 -2.44
N GLU A 163 -24.42 -11.43 -2.62
CA GLU A 163 -23.72 -11.04 -3.85
C GLU A 163 -23.39 -12.27 -4.69
N HIS A 164 -23.83 -12.26 -5.96
CA HIS A 164 -23.47 -13.30 -6.92
C HIS A 164 -22.03 -13.11 -7.40
N VAL A 165 -21.21 -14.13 -7.23
CA VAL A 165 -19.78 -14.14 -7.56
C VAL A 165 -19.54 -15.13 -8.70
N THR A 166 -18.90 -14.65 -9.77
CA THR A 166 -18.48 -15.46 -10.91
C THR A 166 -16.98 -15.42 -11.07
N LEU A 167 -16.36 -16.57 -11.30
CA LEU A 167 -14.95 -16.71 -11.66
C LEU A 167 -14.80 -16.85 -13.18
N SER A 168 -13.73 -16.32 -13.72
CA SER A 168 -13.37 -16.51 -15.13
C SER A 168 -12.60 -17.82 -15.36
N ALA A 169 -11.88 -18.32 -14.36
CA ALA A 169 -11.15 -19.58 -14.45
C ALA A 169 -10.81 -20.15 -13.06
N VAL A 170 -10.79 -21.48 -12.98
CA VAL A 170 -10.19 -22.25 -11.89
C VAL A 170 -9.36 -23.37 -12.48
N ASP A 171 -8.04 -23.27 -12.37
CA ASP A 171 -7.11 -24.26 -12.90
C ASP A 171 -6.41 -24.96 -11.73
N ARG A 172 -6.43 -26.30 -11.73
CA ARG A 172 -5.63 -27.07 -10.80
C ARG A 172 -4.18 -27.05 -11.25
N LEU A 173 -3.30 -26.67 -10.33
CA LEU A 173 -1.85 -26.68 -10.53
C LEU A 173 -1.25 -28.01 -10.02
N GLU A 174 0.04 -28.20 -10.25
CA GLU A 174 0.75 -29.33 -9.69
C GLU A 174 0.74 -29.34 -8.16
N GLY A 175 0.59 -30.51 -7.57
CA GLY A 175 0.51 -30.68 -6.11
C GLY A 175 0.47 -32.13 -5.68
N GLY A 176 0.41 -32.34 -4.37
CA GLY A 176 0.35 -33.65 -3.77
C GLY A 176 -1.05 -34.28 -3.79
N THR A 177 -1.13 -35.52 -3.29
CA THR A 177 -2.38 -36.28 -3.20
C THR A 177 -3.38 -35.70 -2.19
N THR A 178 -2.90 -35.13 -1.07
CA THR A 178 -3.72 -34.60 0.02
C THR A 178 -3.98 -33.10 -0.07
N ASN A 179 -3.10 -32.36 -0.73
CA ASN A 179 -3.23 -30.92 -0.95
C ASN A 179 -2.67 -30.52 -2.30
N THR A 180 -3.27 -29.51 -2.91
CA THR A 180 -2.77 -28.97 -4.17
C THR A 180 -3.04 -27.46 -4.24
N TRP A 181 -2.42 -26.82 -5.21
CA TRP A 181 -2.64 -25.42 -5.52
C TRP A 181 -3.59 -25.29 -6.69
N PHE A 182 -4.41 -24.24 -6.63
CA PHE A 182 -5.28 -23.82 -7.71
C PHE A 182 -4.93 -22.38 -8.09
N ARG A 183 -5.02 -22.10 -9.38
CA ARG A 183 -5.10 -20.75 -9.90
C ARG A 183 -6.57 -20.40 -10.00
N VAL A 184 -6.96 -19.27 -9.43
CA VAL A 184 -8.34 -18.78 -9.47
C VAL A 184 -8.31 -17.37 -10.05
N ALA A 185 -9.05 -17.13 -11.12
CA ALA A 185 -9.13 -15.83 -11.77
C ALA A 185 -10.58 -15.31 -11.81
N ALA A 186 -10.73 -14.00 -11.67
CA ALA A 186 -12.00 -13.30 -11.83
C ALA A 186 -11.78 -11.96 -12.53
N GLU A 187 -12.78 -11.52 -13.31
CA GLU A 187 -12.73 -10.23 -14.03
C GLU A 187 -13.03 -9.03 -13.13
N ARG A 188 -13.25 -9.28 -11.84
CA ARG A 188 -13.48 -8.25 -10.82
C ARG A 188 -12.88 -8.63 -9.49
N THR A 189 -12.66 -7.63 -8.65
CA THR A 189 -12.28 -7.89 -7.25
C THR A 189 -13.40 -8.67 -6.54
N LEU A 190 -13.00 -9.75 -5.87
CA LEU A 190 -13.93 -10.65 -5.19
C LEU A 190 -14.29 -10.12 -3.78
N PRO A 191 -15.53 -10.32 -3.32
CA PRO A 191 -15.91 -10.05 -1.95
C PRO A 191 -15.17 -10.98 -0.98
N ARG A 192 -15.09 -10.54 0.28
CA ARG A 192 -14.43 -11.34 1.31
C ARG A 192 -15.12 -12.68 1.48
N GLY A 193 -14.34 -13.76 1.59
CA GLY A 193 -14.88 -15.11 1.78
C GLY A 193 -15.28 -15.84 0.50
N ALA A 194 -15.38 -15.15 -0.66
CA ALA A 194 -15.80 -15.77 -1.93
C ALA A 194 -14.96 -16.99 -2.30
N ILE A 195 -13.64 -16.89 -2.23
CA ILE A 195 -12.74 -18.02 -2.52
C ILE A 195 -13.05 -19.20 -1.59
N ARG A 196 -13.25 -18.95 -0.30
CA ARG A 196 -13.54 -20.01 0.65
C ARG A 196 -14.89 -20.67 0.36
N ALA A 197 -15.94 -19.88 0.12
CA ALA A 197 -17.27 -20.38 -0.20
C ALA A 197 -17.29 -21.27 -1.44
N LEU A 198 -16.57 -20.88 -2.51
CA LEU A 198 -16.43 -21.67 -3.74
C LEU A 198 -15.78 -23.04 -3.49
N PHE A 199 -14.71 -23.04 -2.70
CA PHE A 199 -14.00 -24.30 -2.39
C PHE A 199 -14.79 -25.16 -1.40
N ASP A 200 -15.47 -24.57 -0.42
CA ASP A 200 -16.33 -25.28 0.52
C ASP A 200 -17.52 -25.93 -0.20
N ALA A 201 -18.10 -25.27 -1.21
CA ALA A 201 -19.16 -25.83 -2.07
C ALA A 201 -18.69 -27.06 -2.85
N ALA A 202 -17.40 -27.15 -3.17
CA ALA A 202 -16.76 -28.34 -3.76
C ALA A 202 -16.30 -29.37 -2.72
N GLY A 203 -16.57 -29.16 -1.43
CA GLY A 203 -16.13 -30.05 -0.34
C GLY A 203 -14.62 -29.95 -0.05
N LEU A 204 -13.95 -28.90 -0.50
CA LEU A 204 -12.52 -28.68 -0.31
C LEU A 204 -12.26 -27.68 0.81
N LYS A 205 -11.31 -27.95 1.68
CA LYS A 205 -10.92 -27.03 2.74
C LYS A 205 -9.76 -26.12 2.28
N VAL A 206 -10.02 -24.82 2.20
CA VAL A 206 -8.96 -23.84 1.91
C VAL A 206 -8.01 -23.72 3.10
N SER A 207 -6.72 -24.00 2.87
CA SER A 207 -5.64 -23.84 3.86
C SER A 207 -4.86 -22.54 3.67
N ARG A 208 -4.84 -21.98 2.45
CA ARG A 208 -4.15 -20.74 2.14
C ARG A 208 -4.74 -20.05 0.92
N THR A 209 -4.89 -18.74 1.01
CA THR A 209 -5.28 -17.87 -0.10
C THR A 209 -4.24 -16.79 -0.29
N MET A 210 -3.73 -16.64 -1.51
CA MET A 210 -2.72 -15.66 -1.85
C MET A 210 -3.15 -14.88 -3.09
N LEU A 211 -3.36 -13.58 -2.96
CA LEU A 211 -3.58 -12.68 -4.09
C LEU A 211 -2.26 -12.50 -4.84
N VAL A 212 -2.20 -12.87 -6.11
CA VAL A 212 -0.98 -12.76 -6.93
C VAL A 212 -1.06 -11.72 -8.04
N ARG A 213 -2.26 -11.29 -8.42
CA ARG A 213 -2.48 -10.22 -9.39
C ARG A 213 -3.70 -9.39 -9.00
N TRP A 214 -3.57 -8.08 -9.16
CA TRP A 214 -4.66 -7.12 -9.01
C TRP A 214 -4.56 -6.07 -10.12
N GLY A 215 -5.46 -6.16 -11.09
CA GLY A 215 -5.39 -5.39 -12.32
C GLY A 215 -4.07 -5.60 -13.06
N PRO A 216 -3.34 -4.53 -13.38
CA PRO A 216 -2.07 -4.60 -14.09
C PRO A 216 -0.89 -5.00 -13.19
N VAL A 217 -1.05 -4.99 -11.88
CA VAL A 217 0.05 -5.23 -10.92
C VAL A 217 0.10 -6.69 -10.51
N THR A 218 1.27 -7.29 -10.59
CA THR A 218 1.51 -8.67 -10.18
C THR A 218 2.46 -8.74 -8.97
N LEU A 219 2.27 -9.75 -8.13
CA LEU A 219 3.19 -10.03 -7.03
C LEU A 219 4.48 -10.62 -7.59
N PRO A 220 5.64 -9.94 -7.44
CA PRO A 220 6.91 -10.48 -7.92
C PRO A 220 7.25 -11.78 -7.19
N ARG A 221 7.76 -12.76 -7.93
CA ARG A 221 8.11 -14.09 -7.38
C ARG A 221 9.28 -14.01 -6.40
N ASP A 222 10.18 -13.08 -6.60
CA ASP A 222 11.39 -12.82 -5.83
C ASP A 222 11.17 -11.86 -4.64
N LEU A 223 9.99 -11.25 -4.52
CA LEU A 223 9.69 -10.36 -3.39
C LEU A 223 9.38 -11.18 -2.12
N PRO A 224 10.24 -11.18 -1.09
CA PRO A 224 10.00 -11.93 0.13
C PRO A 224 8.78 -11.41 0.90
N ARG A 225 8.16 -12.27 1.70
CA ARG A 225 7.06 -11.88 2.59
C ARG A 225 7.52 -10.82 3.59
N GLY A 226 6.64 -9.85 3.86
CA GLY A 226 6.93 -8.73 4.75
C GLY A 226 7.87 -7.69 4.12
N ARG A 227 8.11 -7.76 2.82
CA ARG A 227 8.93 -6.79 2.09
C ARG A 227 8.12 -6.04 1.05
N SER A 228 8.64 -4.88 0.68
CA SER A 228 8.05 -4.01 -0.34
C SER A 228 9.08 -3.61 -1.40
N ARG A 229 8.58 -3.27 -2.59
CA ARG A 229 9.35 -2.60 -3.63
C ARG A 229 8.54 -1.48 -4.27
N ASP A 230 9.20 -0.50 -4.84
CA ASP A 230 8.51 0.48 -5.70
C ASP A 230 7.91 -0.24 -6.92
N LEU A 231 6.78 0.26 -7.45
CA LEU A 231 6.30 -0.14 -8.76
C LEU A 231 7.34 0.27 -9.82
N ASP A 232 7.50 -0.59 -10.82
CA ASP A 232 8.24 -0.18 -11.99
C ASP A 232 7.43 0.84 -12.83
N VAL A 233 8.10 1.35 -13.89
CA VAL A 233 7.52 2.39 -14.73
C VAL A 233 6.25 1.92 -15.43
N ALA A 234 6.27 0.70 -15.96
CA ALA A 234 5.15 0.14 -16.74
C ALA A 234 3.95 -0.18 -15.83
N GLU A 235 4.19 -0.76 -14.65
CA GLU A 235 3.17 -1.02 -13.64
C GLU A 235 2.51 0.28 -13.16
N LEU A 236 3.32 1.31 -12.91
CA LEU A 236 2.81 2.61 -12.47
C LEU A 236 1.96 3.27 -13.56
N ASP A 237 2.42 3.27 -14.82
CA ASP A 237 1.69 3.84 -15.94
C ASP A 237 0.36 3.11 -16.17
N ALA A 238 0.35 1.79 -16.10
CA ALA A 238 -0.86 0.99 -16.22
C ALA A 238 -1.85 1.24 -15.06
N LEU A 239 -1.35 1.40 -13.83
CA LEU A 239 -2.17 1.74 -12.68
C LEU A 239 -2.75 3.17 -12.78
N MET A 240 -1.96 4.12 -13.29
CA MET A 240 -2.42 5.48 -13.55
C MET A 240 -3.50 5.52 -14.63
N LEU A 241 -3.34 4.73 -15.70
CA LEU A 241 -4.34 4.60 -16.75
C LEU A 241 -5.68 4.07 -16.21
N LEU A 242 -5.66 3.05 -15.35
CA LEU A 242 -6.85 2.59 -14.63
C LEU A 242 -7.52 3.72 -13.83
N ALA A 243 -6.75 4.64 -13.27
CA ALA A 243 -7.28 5.79 -12.54
C ALA A 243 -7.85 6.89 -13.46
N GLY A 244 -7.77 6.74 -14.79
CA GLY A 244 -8.07 7.80 -15.76
C GLY A 244 -7.10 8.99 -15.66
N ARG A 245 -5.85 8.74 -15.27
CA ARG A 245 -4.81 9.75 -15.03
C ARG A 245 -3.56 9.45 -15.85
N THR A 246 -2.78 10.48 -16.09
CA THR A 246 -1.48 10.37 -16.75
C THR A 246 -0.34 10.70 -15.76
N ARG A 247 0.90 10.41 -16.14
CA ARG A 247 2.08 10.77 -15.34
C ARG A 247 2.24 12.28 -15.16
N SER A 248 1.78 13.07 -16.10
CA SER A 248 1.77 14.53 -15.95
C SER A 248 0.90 15.01 -14.80
N ASP A 249 -0.12 14.23 -14.43
CA ASP A 249 -0.97 14.49 -13.28
C ASP A 249 -0.33 14.02 -11.96
N ALA A 250 0.75 13.24 -12.05
CA ALA A 250 1.49 12.77 -10.90
C ALA A 250 2.48 13.83 -10.42
N ARG A 251 2.45 14.12 -9.12
CA ARG A 251 3.40 15.04 -8.51
C ARG A 251 4.83 14.49 -8.65
N PRO A 252 5.80 15.27 -9.11
CA PRO A 252 7.15 14.76 -9.38
C PRO A 252 7.81 14.22 -8.11
N LYS A 253 8.44 13.04 -8.22
CA LYS A 253 9.34 12.54 -7.16
C LYS A 253 10.45 13.58 -6.95
N PRO A 254 10.73 14.01 -5.70
CA PRO A 254 11.94 14.81 -5.47
C PRO A 254 13.14 13.96 -5.86
N ARG A 255 13.92 14.44 -6.83
CA ARG A 255 15.18 13.80 -7.24
C ARG A 255 16.02 13.58 -5.98
N ALA A 256 16.34 12.33 -5.65
CA ALA A 256 17.32 12.01 -4.64
C ALA A 256 18.61 12.73 -5.03
N LYS A 257 19.01 13.75 -4.27
CA LYS A 257 20.35 14.32 -4.40
C LYS A 257 21.30 13.18 -4.06
N LEU A 258 21.93 12.58 -5.07
CA LEU A 258 23.11 11.77 -4.89
C LEU A 258 24.08 12.62 -4.06
N ARG A 259 24.27 12.29 -2.82
CA ARG A 259 25.37 12.82 -2.01
C ARG A 259 26.63 12.36 -2.72
N ALA A 260 27.19 13.22 -3.56
CA ALA A 260 28.57 13.09 -3.98
C ALA A 260 29.39 12.98 -2.70
N LYS A 261 29.97 11.82 -2.45
CA LYS A 261 31.03 11.67 -1.45
C LYS A 261 32.14 12.60 -1.92
N SER A 262 32.24 13.78 -1.31
CA SER A 262 33.38 14.64 -1.45
C SER A 262 34.59 13.86 -0.95
N ARG A 263 35.43 13.41 -1.88
CA ARG A 263 36.77 12.95 -1.59
C ARG A 263 37.47 14.09 -0.89
N ALA A 264 37.82 13.92 0.37
CA ALA A 264 38.72 14.83 1.07
C ALA A 264 40.03 14.96 0.27
N PRO A 265 40.58 16.17 0.08
CA PRO A 265 41.86 16.32 -0.56
C PRO A 265 42.95 15.69 0.31
N ALA A 266 43.82 14.88 -0.34
CA ALA A 266 44.99 14.30 0.29
C ALA A 266 45.89 15.41 0.81
N ARG A 267 46.29 15.35 2.05
CA ARG A 267 47.31 16.21 2.65
C ARG A 267 48.65 15.99 1.93
N PRO A 268 49.37 17.03 1.50
CA PRO A 268 50.70 16.87 0.96
C PRO A 268 51.67 16.47 2.05
N GLY A 269 52.45 15.41 1.78
CA GLY A 269 53.43 14.84 2.70
C GLY A 269 54.51 15.85 3.08
N GLY A 270 54.79 15.91 4.38
CA GLY A 270 55.90 16.67 4.95
C GLY A 270 57.26 16.09 4.52
N ARG A 271 58.18 16.96 4.07
CA ARG A 271 59.59 16.67 3.79
C ARG A 271 60.32 16.18 5.07
N PRO A 272 61.23 15.23 4.96
CA PRO A 272 62.11 14.86 6.08
C PRO A 272 63.20 15.91 6.22
N GLY A 273 63.31 16.46 7.43
CA GLY A 273 64.37 17.36 7.81
C GLY A 273 65.71 16.65 7.91
N ARG A 274 66.72 17.23 7.24
CA ARG A 274 68.15 16.89 7.36
C ARG A 274 68.61 17.14 8.81
N ARG A 275 69.11 16.13 9.46
CA ARG A 275 70.01 16.29 10.62
C ARG A 275 71.44 16.53 10.14
N SER A 276 71.98 17.74 10.40
CA SER A 276 73.40 18.00 10.42
C SER A 276 73.94 17.65 11.79
N GLY A 277 75.01 16.87 11.80
CA GLY A 277 75.74 16.56 13.00
C GLY A 277 76.67 17.71 13.42
N ALA A 278 77.06 17.71 14.66
CA ALA A 278 78.37 18.11 15.13
C ALA A 278 78.54 17.78 16.64
N ARG A 279 79.58 17.02 16.88
CA ARG A 279 80.32 16.74 18.12
C ARG A 279 79.70 15.80 19.15
#